data_28f03ab353e985aa78b453f0d6a92dfc
#
_entry.id   28f03ab353e985aa78b453f0d6a92dfc
#
_cell.length_a   1.000
_cell.length_b   1.000
_cell.length_c   1.000
_cell.angle_alpha   90.00
_cell.angle_beta   90.00
_cell.angle_gamma   90.00
#
_symmetry.space_group_name_H-M   'P 1'
#
loop_
_entity.id
_entity.type
_entity.pdbx_description
1 polymer ?
#
loop_
_entity_poly.entity_id
_entity_poly.type
_entity_poly.pdbx_seq_one_letter_code
_entity_poly.pdbx_strand_id
1 'polypeptide(L)'
;MNTPINRITGVAVIAAAMLASTAVAQPTAAPSPGDKPGVVMTDVVELTAKVDAVDYRKRLVTLTGPQGNTVVVKAGPEVKNLEQIKPGDQLIVRHYESVALFVRKNSDPPVAAEASAVAVAAKGDKPAGIMVDTAEITARVEAIDYAKRTVTLKGPEGKSTTLKVDPSVKRFPEIKKGDEVVVRRTEALAVAVRKP
;
A
#
# COMPACT_ATOMS: atom_id res chain seq x y z
N MET A 1 -20.02 -21.13 18.75
CA MET A 1 -19.99 -19.69 18.94
C MET A 1 -19.27 -19.10 17.75
N ASN A 2 -20.04 -18.58 16.77
CA ASN A 2 -19.48 -18.02 15.52
C ASN A 2 -19.13 -16.56 15.74
N THR A 3 -17.85 -16.26 15.71
CA THR A 3 -17.37 -14.87 15.67
C THR A 3 -17.63 -14.34 14.24
N PRO A 4 -18.35 -13.24 14.05
CA PRO A 4 -18.51 -12.67 12.72
C PRO A 4 -17.17 -12.09 12.27
N ILE A 5 -16.63 -12.65 11.21
CA ILE A 5 -15.50 -12.07 10.46
C ILE A 5 -16.02 -10.77 9.86
N ASN A 6 -15.60 -9.66 10.42
CA ASN A 6 -15.90 -8.32 9.91
C ASN A 6 -15.20 -8.18 8.55
N ARG A 7 -15.95 -8.37 7.47
CA ARG A 7 -15.46 -8.21 6.10
C ARG A 7 -15.10 -6.75 5.90
N ILE A 8 -13.81 -6.45 5.82
CA ILE A 8 -13.32 -5.18 5.32
C ILE A 8 -13.68 -5.12 3.84
N THR A 9 -14.88 -4.61 3.56
CA THR A 9 -15.34 -4.31 2.21
C THR A 9 -14.71 -3.00 1.78
N GLY A 10 -13.52 -3.05 1.23
CA GLY A 10 -12.79 -1.86 0.81
C GLY A 10 -11.43 -2.15 0.20
N VAL A 11 -11.20 -3.39 -0.23
CA VAL A 11 -10.10 -3.66 -1.15
C VAL A 11 -10.52 -3.05 -2.49
N ALA A 12 -10.00 -1.86 -2.79
CA ALA A 12 -10.02 -1.37 -4.16
C ALA A 12 -9.25 -2.40 -4.98
N VAL A 13 -9.98 -3.26 -5.68
CA VAL A 13 -9.43 -4.12 -6.71
C VAL A 13 -8.86 -3.17 -7.76
N ILE A 14 -7.56 -2.95 -7.70
CA ILE A 14 -6.84 -2.31 -8.79
C ILE A 14 -6.84 -3.34 -9.91
N ALA A 15 -7.91 -3.31 -10.72
CA ALA A 15 -7.95 -4.08 -11.95
C ALA A 15 -6.73 -3.68 -12.78
N ALA A 16 -5.90 -4.65 -13.09
CA ALA A 16 -4.71 -4.49 -13.91
C ALA A 16 -5.12 -4.19 -15.37
N ALA A 17 -5.56 -2.96 -15.63
CA ALA A 17 -5.64 -2.39 -16.97
C ALA A 17 -4.35 -1.60 -17.25
N MET A 18 -3.23 -2.28 -17.34
CA MET A 18 -1.94 -1.68 -17.71
C MET A 18 -1.59 -1.95 -19.16
N LEU A 19 -2.46 -1.56 -20.10
CA LEU A 19 -2.15 -1.56 -21.53
C LEU A 19 -2.75 -0.32 -22.20
N ALA A 20 -2.36 0.86 -21.77
CA ALA A 20 -2.37 2.07 -22.58
C ALA A 20 -1.52 3.12 -21.88
N SER A 21 -0.63 3.79 -22.60
CA SER A 21 0.09 4.99 -22.15
C SER A 21 -0.89 6.11 -21.89
N THR A 22 -1.45 6.14 -20.70
CA THR A 22 -2.14 7.31 -20.18
C THR A 22 -1.69 7.48 -18.74
N ALA A 23 -1.50 8.70 -18.30
CA ALA A 23 -1.10 9.08 -16.96
C ALA A 23 -1.73 8.14 -15.93
N VAL A 24 -0.87 7.36 -15.24
CA VAL A 24 -1.32 6.48 -14.16
C VAL A 24 -1.87 7.38 -13.06
N ALA A 25 -3.18 7.46 -12.97
CA ALA A 25 -3.82 8.03 -11.80
C ALA A 25 -3.33 7.23 -10.59
N GLN A 26 -2.68 7.91 -9.66
CA GLN A 26 -2.26 7.33 -8.38
C GLN A 26 -3.48 6.69 -7.72
N PRO A 27 -3.37 5.45 -7.19
CA PRO A 27 -4.44 4.89 -6.40
C PRO A 27 -4.55 5.70 -5.10
N THR A 28 -5.31 6.75 -5.13
CA THR A 28 -5.79 7.36 -3.90
C THR A 28 -6.75 6.35 -3.28
N ALA A 29 -6.37 5.77 -2.15
CA ALA A 29 -7.34 5.06 -1.33
C ALA A 29 -8.46 6.05 -1.00
N ALA A 30 -9.58 5.92 -1.71
CA ALA A 30 -10.71 6.80 -1.50
C ALA A 30 -11.19 6.64 -0.05
N PRO A 31 -11.39 7.73 0.70
CA PRO A 31 -12.00 7.67 2.01
C PRO A 31 -13.39 7.03 1.89
N SER A 32 -13.75 6.18 2.84
CA SER A 32 -15.10 5.61 2.91
C SER A 32 -16.15 6.72 3.08
N PRO A 33 -17.37 6.54 2.53
CA PRO A 33 -18.45 7.49 2.77
C PRO A 33 -18.68 7.65 4.27
N GLY A 34 -18.51 8.86 4.78
CA GLY A 34 -18.62 9.19 6.21
C GLY A 34 -17.30 9.50 6.91
N ASP A 35 -16.15 9.18 6.32
CA ASP A 35 -14.85 9.54 6.87
C ASP A 35 -14.60 11.05 6.70
N LYS A 36 -14.15 11.69 7.76
CA LYS A 36 -13.67 13.06 7.65
C LYS A 36 -12.30 13.02 6.98
N PRO A 37 -12.03 13.87 5.95
CA PRO A 37 -10.73 13.90 5.31
C PRO A 37 -9.64 14.17 6.34
N GLY A 38 -8.66 13.29 6.36
CA GLY A 38 -7.45 13.41 7.15
C GLY A 38 -6.28 13.86 6.29
N VAL A 39 -5.11 13.39 6.63
CA VAL A 39 -3.86 13.60 5.86
C VAL A 39 -3.55 12.29 5.15
N VAL A 40 -3.18 12.38 3.86
CA VAL A 40 -2.63 11.26 3.10
C VAL A 40 -1.24 11.67 2.65
N MET A 41 -0.25 10.87 3.03
CA MET A 41 1.13 11.00 2.53
C MET A 41 1.40 9.81 1.62
N THR A 42 2.01 10.08 0.47
CA THR A 42 2.27 9.05 -0.54
C THR A 42 3.70 9.19 -1.03
N ASP A 43 4.39 8.08 -1.15
CA ASP A 43 5.70 7.97 -1.80
C ASP A 43 5.64 6.91 -2.90
N VAL A 44 6.29 7.20 -4.02
CA VAL A 44 6.36 6.28 -5.17
C VAL A 44 7.78 6.25 -5.70
N VAL A 45 8.39 5.08 -5.68
CA VAL A 45 9.70 4.84 -6.25
C VAL A 45 9.57 3.88 -7.43
N GLU A 46 10.09 4.28 -8.58
CA GLU A 46 10.18 3.43 -9.76
C GLU A 46 11.65 3.13 -10.09
N LEU A 47 11.95 1.85 -10.26
CA LEU A 47 13.24 1.37 -10.69
C LEU A 47 13.08 0.58 -11.98
N THR A 48 13.97 0.83 -12.94
CA THR A 48 14.04 0.06 -14.19
C THR A 48 15.40 -0.62 -14.28
N ALA A 49 15.39 -1.91 -14.59
CA ALA A 49 16.60 -2.69 -14.81
C ALA A 49 16.50 -3.45 -16.14
N LYS A 50 17.63 -3.61 -16.81
CA LYS A 50 17.73 -4.41 -18.03
C LYS A 50 17.95 -5.87 -17.67
N VAL A 51 17.27 -6.78 -18.34
CA VAL A 51 17.52 -8.22 -18.24
C VAL A 51 18.73 -8.57 -19.10
N ASP A 52 19.81 -9.04 -18.48
CA ASP A 52 21.00 -9.46 -19.20
C ASP A 52 21.01 -10.96 -19.51
N ALA A 53 20.55 -11.78 -18.55
CA ALA A 53 20.49 -13.23 -18.70
C ALA A 53 19.36 -13.85 -17.88
N VAL A 54 18.87 -15.02 -18.31
CA VAL A 54 17.88 -15.82 -17.60
C VAL A 54 18.33 -17.28 -17.56
N ASP A 55 18.48 -17.83 -16.36
CA ASP A 55 18.62 -19.26 -16.13
C ASP A 55 17.25 -19.84 -15.73
N TYR A 56 16.55 -20.40 -16.69
CA TYR A 56 15.21 -20.94 -16.50
C TYR A 56 15.18 -22.16 -15.56
N ARG A 57 16.26 -22.97 -15.53
CA ARG A 57 16.34 -24.15 -14.66
C ARG A 57 16.46 -23.76 -13.19
N LYS A 58 17.33 -22.82 -12.91
CA LYS A 58 17.58 -22.31 -11.54
C LYS A 58 16.62 -21.19 -11.16
N ARG A 59 15.81 -20.73 -12.14
CA ARG A 59 14.91 -19.58 -12.02
C ARG A 59 15.65 -18.29 -11.59
N LEU A 60 16.83 -18.05 -12.16
CA LEU A 60 17.65 -16.87 -11.87
C LEU A 60 17.55 -15.89 -13.03
N VAL A 61 17.37 -14.62 -12.70
CA VAL A 61 17.37 -13.51 -13.65
C VAL A 61 18.50 -12.56 -13.28
N THR A 62 19.41 -12.32 -14.20
CA THR A 62 20.48 -11.34 -14.06
C THR A 62 19.99 -10.01 -14.59
N LEU A 63 20.11 -8.98 -13.76
CA LEU A 63 19.59 -7.64 -14.03
C LEU A 63 20.72 -6.62 -13.89
N THR A 64 20.78 -5.67 -14.82
CA THR A 64 21.62 -4.48 -14.69
C THR A 64 20.74 -3.26 -14.45
N GLY A 65 20.98 -2.60 -13.33
CA GLY A 65 20.32 -1.35 -12.95
C GLY A 65 20.83 -0.14 -13.73
N PRO A 66 20.18 1.04 -13.59
CA PRO A 66 20.52 2.24 -14.35
C PRO A 66 21.91 2.78 -14.06
N GLN A 67 22.50 2.41 -12.93
CA GLN A 67 23.87 2.81 -12.54
C GLN A 67 24.94 1.77 -12.96
N GLY A 68 24.56 0.76 -13.76
CA GLY A 68 25.48 -0.30 -14.21
C GLY A 68 25.73 -1.41 -13.19
N ASN A 69 25.13 -1.34 -12.02
CA ASN A 69 25.23 -2.40 -11.00
C ASN A 69 24.44 -3.64 -11.45
N THR A 70 25.04 -4.80 -11.29
CA THR A 70 24.41 -6.09 -11.66
C THR A 70 23.97 -6.84 -10.41
N VAL A 71 22.74 -7.36 -10.46
CA VAL A 71 22.16 -8.21 -9.41
C VAL A 71 21.57 -9.48 -10.01
N VAL A 72 21.59 -10.57 -9.26
CA VAL A 72 20.95 -11.83 -9.64
C VAL A 72 19.75 -12.05 -8.71
N VAL A 73 18.58 -12.14 -9.29
CA VAL A 73 17.32 -12.33 -8.58
C VAL A 73 16.77 -13.71 -8.86
N LYS A 74 16.32 -14.41 -7.82
CA LYS A 74 15.61 -15.69 -7.96
C LYS A 74 14.12 -15.43 -8.10
N ALA A 75 13.53 -15.84 -9.23
CA ALA A 75 12.09 -15.77 -9.44
C ALA A 75 11.39 -16.85 -8.61
N GLY A 76 10.44 -16.46 -7.78
CA GLY A 76 9.63 -17.37 -6.97
C GLY A 76 8.68 -18.24 -7.81
N PRO A 77 8.06 -19.27 -7.21
CA PRO A 77 7.16 -20.20 -7.91
C PRO A 77 5.91 -19.53 -8.47
N GLU A 78 5.51 -18.39 -7.92
CA GLU A 78 4.39 -17.57 -8.38
C GLU A 78 4.61 -16.95 -9.75
N VAL A 79 5.87 -16.74 -10.18
CA VAL A 79 6.22 -16.25 -11.52
C VAL A 79 6.06 -17.39 -12.52
N LYS A 80 4.84 -17.64 -12.98
CA LYS A 80 4.53 -18.77 -13.90
C LYS A 80 5.01 -18.54 -15.33
N ASN A 81 5.20 -17.29 -15.73
CA ASN A 81 5.53 -16.90 -17.10
C ASN A 81 7.03 -16.55 -17.25
N LEU A 82 7.92 -17.12 -16.44
CA LEU A 82 9.36 -16.84 -16.48
C LEU A 82 9.96 -17.03 -17.89
N GLU A 83 9.47 -17.98 -18.66
CA GLU A 83 9.90 -18.28 -20.03
C GLU A 83 9.65 -17.13 -21.02
N GLN A 84 8.77 -16.19 -20.66
CA GLN A 84 8.47 -14.99 -21.43
C GLN A 84 9.51 -13.89 -21.23
N ILE A 85 10.34 -13.98 -20.21
CA ILE A 85 11.44 -13.03 -19.96
C ILE A 85 12.60 -13.41 -20.85
N LYS A 86 13.13 -12.43 -21.60
CA LYS A 86 14.27 -12.62 -22.50
C LYS A 86 15.38 -11.62 -22.19
N PRO A 87 16.64 -11.97 -22.46
CA PRO A 87 17.71 -10.98 -22.48
C PRO A 87 17.34 -9.79 -23.36
N GLY A 88 17.59 -8.58 -22.86
CA GLY A 88 17.19 -7.32 -23.48
C GLY A 88 15.87 -6.75 -23.00
N ASP A 89 14.99 -7.54 -22.39
CA ASP A 89 13.77 -7.03 -21.77
C ASP A 89 14.09 -6.04 -20.64
N GLN A 90 13.12 -5.20 -20.29
CA GLN A 90 13.19 -4.28 -19.17
C GLN A 90 12.28 -4.77 -18.04
N LEU A 91 12.85 -4.89 -16.84
CA LEU A 91 12.11 -5.11 -15.61
C LEU A 91 11.83 -3.75 -14.97
N ILE A 92 10.56 -3.45 -14.76
CA ILE A 92 10.10 -2.25 -14.06
C ILE A 92 9.57 -2.67 -12.71
N VAL A 93 10.10 -2.08 -11.67
CA VAL A 93 9.66 -2.29 -10.28
C VAL A 93 9.14 -0.96 -9.77
N ARG A 94 7.89 -0.94 -9.29
CA ARG A 94 7.29 0.21 -8.62
C ARG A 94 6.98 -0.15 -7.19
N HIS A 95 7.53 0.62 -6.29
CA HIS A 95 7.18 0.59 -4.88
C HIS A 95 6.32 1.80 -4.56
N TYR A 96 5.19 1.54 -3.95
CA TYR A 96 4.24 2.54 -3.50
C TYR A 96 4.05 2.39 -2.00
N GLU A 97 4.17 3.48 -1.27
CA GLU A 97 3.84 3.54 0.15
C GLU A 97 2.88 4.70 0.39
N SER A 98 1.85 4.47 1.18
CA SER A 98 0.89 5.49 1.57
C SER A 98 0.53 5.32 3.03
N VAL A 99 0.50 6.46 3.74
CA VAL A 99 -0.04 6.54 5.09
C VAL A 99 -1.20 7.51 5.08
N ALA A 100 -2.38 7.02 5.41
CA ALA A 100 -3.60 7.81 5.45
C ALA A 100 -4.12 7.89 6.89
N LEU A 101 -4.43 9.09 7.33
CA LEU A 101 -5.13 9.36 8.58
C LEU A 101 -6.56 9.79 8.26
N PHE A 102 -7.53 9.15 8.91
CA PHE A 102 -8.94 9.52 8.83
C PHE A 102 -9.50 9.69 10.23
N VAL A 103 -10.55 10.50 10.34
CA VAL A 103 -11.32 10.62 11.58
C VAL A 103 -12.77 10.30 11.26
N ARG A 104 -13.30 9.30 11.94
CA ARG A 104 -14.70 8.89 11.79
C ARG A 104 -15.41 8.88 13.16
N LYS A 105 -16.71 9.00 13.14
CA LYS A 105 -17.52 8.73 14.32
C LYS A 105 -17.72 7.23 14.40
N ASN A 106 -17.23 6.62 15.46
CA ASN A 106 -17.42 5.21 15.72
C ASN A 106 -17.55 4.96 17.22
N SER A 107 -18.40 4.01 17.57
CA SER A 107 -18.62 3.55 18.94
C SER A 107 -17.92 2.22 19.22
N ASP A 108 -17.39 1.56 18.19
CA ASP A 108 -16.75 0.26 18.33
C ASP A 108 -15.38 0.37 19.05
N PRO A 109 -14.92 -0.70 19.73
CA PRO A 109 -13.59 -0.74 20.29
C PRO A 109 -12.51 -0.54 19.22
N PRO A 110 -11.37 0.12 19.57
CA PRO A 110 -10.23 0.21 18.65
C PRO A 110 -9.75 -1.17 18.20
N VAL A 111 -9.40 -1.29 16.92
CA VAL A 111 -8.96 -2.54 16.31
C VAL A 111 -7.65 -2.35 15.55
N ALA A 112 -6.93 -3.44 15.36
CA ALA A 112 -5.85 -3.55 14.39
C ALA A 112 -6.24 -4.62 13.36
N ALA A 113 -6.06 -4.34 12.09
CA ALA A 113 -6.39 -5.24 11.00
C ALA A 113 -5.33 -5.18 9.92
N GLU A 114 -5.05 -6.31 9.31
CA GLU A 114 -4.13 -6.45 8.19
C GLU A 114 -4.82 -7.18 7.04
N ALA A 115 -4.48 -6.80 5.82
CA ALA A 115 -4.94 -7.45 4.61
C ALA A 115 -3.84 -7.44 3.56
N SER A 116 -3.69 -8.56 2.86
CA SER A 116 -2.76 -8.69 1.74
C SER A 116 -3.50 -9.17 0.50
N ALA A 117 -3.09 -8.66 -0.65
CA ALA A 117 -3.60 -9.09 -1.93
C ALA A 117 -2.46 -9.26 -2.93
N VAL A 118 -2.51 -10.31 -3.73
CA VAL A 118 -1.55 -10.58 -4.79
C VAL A 118 -2.29 -10.83 -6.09
N ALA A 119 -1.85 -10.19 -7.15
CA ALA A 119 -2.32 -10.46 -8.51
C ALA A 119 -1.12 -10.68 -9.42
N VAL A 120 -1.24 -11.61 -10.36
CA VAL A 120 -0.20 -11.95 -11.34
C VAL A 120 -0.78 -11.95 -12.75
N ALA A 121 0.08 -11.73 -13.74
CA ALA A 121 -0.30 -11.76 -15.15
C ALA A 121 -0.86 -13.13 -15.57
N ALA A 122 -1.77 -13.12 -16.53
CA ALA A 122 -2.35 -14.32 -17.11
C ALA A 122 -1.28 -15.18 -17.80
N LYS A 123 -1.57 -16.49 -17.93
CA LYS A 123 -0.67 -17.41 -18.62
C LYS A 123 -0.51 -17.00 -20.09
N GLY A 124 0.74 -16.87 -20.55
CA GLY A 124 1.07 -16.47 -21.91
C GLY A 124 1.44 -15.00 -22.07
N ASP A 125 1.12 -14.16 -21.10
CA ASP A 125 1.55 -12.75 -21.08
C ASP A 125 2.97 -12.59 -20.53
N LYS A 126 3.58 -11.42 -20.76
CA LYS A 126 4.84 -11.07 -20.09
C LYS A 126 4.62 -11.08 -18.57
N PRO A 127 5.59 -11.58 -17.79
CA PRO A 127 5.46 -11.60 -16.35
C PRO A 127 5.19 -10.21 -15.78
N ALA A 128 4.13 -10.14 -15.01
CA ALA A 128 3.77 -8.98 -14.21
C ALA A 128 3.09 -9.45 -12.93
N GLY A 129 3.24 -8.69 -11.87
CA GLY A 129 2.59 -8.97 -10.60
C GLY A 129 2.49 -7.72 -9.75
N ILE A 130 1.51 -7.70 -8.90
CA ILE A 130 1.35 -6.69 -7.86
C ILE A 130 1.04 -7.38 -6.55
N MET A 131 1.71 -6.95 -5.51
CA MET A 131 1.42 -7.30 -4.12
C MET A 131 1.02 -6.03 -3.39
N VAL A 132 -0.04 -6.08 -2.64
CA VAL A 132 -0.55 -4.96 -1.84
C VAL A 132 -0.77 -5.44 -0.43
N ASP A 133 -0.13 -4.78 0.52
CA ASP A 133 -0.30 -4.98 1.95
C ASP A 133 -0.93 -3.73 2.56
N THR A 134 -1.95 -3.94 3.37
CA THR A 134 -2.63 -2.86 4.07
C THR A 134 -2.71 -3.21 5.55
N ALA A 135 -2.25 -2.29 6.38
CA ALA A 135 -2.41 -2.34 7.82
C ALA A 135 -3.27 -1.17 8.28
N GLU A 136 -4.27 -1.45 9.08
CA GLU A 136 -5.15 -0.43 9.66
C GLU A 136 -5.12 -0.57 11.18
N ILE A 137 -4.83 0.54 11.84
CA ILE A 137 -4.88 0.66 13.30
C ILE A 137 -5.84 1.78 13.63
N THR A 138 -6.78 1.49 14.52
CA THR A 138 -7.72 2.49 15.01
C THR A 138 -7.42 2.85 16.46
N ALA A 139 -7.65 4.11 16.78
CA ALA A 139 -7.48 4.61 18.14
C ALA A 139 -8.61 5.56 18.48
N ARG A 140 -9.09 5.51 19.73
CA ARG A 140 -10.17 6.39 20.20
C ARG A 140 -9.60 7.68 20.77
N VAL A 141 -10.21 8.80 20.44
CA VAL A 141 -9.88 10.10 21.02
C VAL A 141 -10.38 10.16 22.45
N GLU A 142 -9.47 10.16 23.43
CA GLU A 142 -9.79 10.29 24.86
C GLU A 142 -9.83 11.74 25.33
N ALA A 143 -8.91 12.58 24.83
CA ALA A 143 -8.83 13.99 25.20
C ALA A 143 -8.28 14.83 24.04
N ILE A 144 -8.65 16.11 24.01
CA ILE A 144 -8.15 17.07 23.04
C ILE A 144 -7.85 18.38 23.76
N ASP A 145 -6.69 18.96 23.48
CA ASP A 145 -6.35 20.34 23.85
C ASP A 145 -6.18 21.14 22.54
N TYR A 146 -7.19 21.91 22.18
CA TYR A 146 -7.19 22.69 20.95
C TYR A 146 -6.16 23.83 20.98
N ALA A 147 -5.92 24.42 22.17
CA ALA A 147 -4.97 25.52 22.32
C ALA A 147 -3.52 25.05 22.10
N LYS A 148 -3.17 23.93 22.67
CA LYS A 148 -1.86 23.30 22.50
C LYS A 148 -1.75 22.43 21.24
N ARG A 149 -2.86 22.21 20.54
CA ARG A 149 -2.99 21.31 19.41
C ARG A 149 -2.48 19.90 19.75
N THR A 150 -2.96 19.34 20.84
CA THR A 150 -2.64 17.96 21.21
C THR A 150 -3.89 17.10 21.28
N VAL A 151 -3.73 15.82 20.96
CA VAL A 151 -4.76 14.79 21.05
C VAL A 151 -4.23 13.59 21.81
N THR A 152 -4.99 13.08 22.75
CA THR A 152 -4.70 11.82 23.44
C THR A 152 -5.55 10.72 22.81
N LEU A 153 -4.87 9.71 22.31
CA LEU A 153 -5.44 8.57 21.61
C LEU A 153 -5.25 7.30 22.42
N LYS A 154 -6.31 6.52 22.57
CA LYS A 154 -6.28 5.17 23.14
C LYS A 154 -6.30 4.13 22.03
N GLY A 155 -5.22 3.37 21.92
CA GLY A 155 -5.07 2.30 20.93
C GLY A 155 -5.78 0.99 21.32
N PRO A 156 -5.71 -0.04 20.45
CA PRO A 156 -6.36 -1.34 20.66
C PRO A 156 -5.83 -2.10 21.87
N GLU A 157 -4.56 -1.88 22.26
CA GLU A 157 -3.96 -2.47 23.46
C GLU A 157 -4.34 -1.75 24.76
N GLY A 158 -5.23 -0.75 24.69
CA GLY A 158 -5.64 0.04 25.85
C GLY A 158 -4.63 1.11 26.32
N LYS A 159 -3.48 1.22 25.63
CA LYS A 159 -2.47 2.25 25.91
C LYS A 159 -2.89 3.59 25.34
N SER A 160 -2.67 4.65 26.12
CA SER A 160 -2.94 6.02 25.69
C SER A 160 -1.65 6.75 25.34
N THR A 161 -1.67 7.45 24.20
CA THR A 161 -0.55 8.25 23.70
C THR A 161 -1.03 9.65 23.36
N THR A 162 -0.30 10.67 23.81
CA THR A 162 -0.57 12.07 23.48
C THR A 162 0.33 12.52 22.33
N LEU A 163 -0.29 13.01 21.28
CA LEU A 163 0.38 13.47 20.06
C LEU A 163 0.12 14.95 19.83
N LYS A 164 1.12 15.65 19.31
CA LYS A 164 0.97 17.01 18.81
C LYS A 164 0.48 16.97 17.36
N VAL A 165 -0.56 17.73 17.05
CA VAL A 165 -1.16 17.77 15.73
C VAL A 165 -0.58 18.94 14.93
N ASP A 166 -0.02 18.62 13.76
CA ASP A 166 0.60 19.61 12.88
C ASP A 166 -0.39 20.71 12.46
N PRO A 167 0.06 21.98 12.33
CA PRO A 167 -0.78 23.09 11.87
C PRO A 167 -1.41 22.88 10.47
N SER A 168 -0.82 22.04 9.63
CA SER A 168 -1.36 21.71 8.30
C SER A 168 -2.69 20.94 8.38
N VAL A 169 -2.97 20.27 9.49
CA VAL A 169 -4.26 19.61 9.74
C VAL A 169 -5.32 20.67 10.04
N LYS A 170 -5.89 21.24 8.98
CA LYS A 170 -6.84 22.39 9.07
C LYS A 170 -8.14 22.01 9.80
N ARG A 171 -8.57 20.75 9.68
CA ARG A 171 -9.83 20.26 10.27
C ARG A 171 -9.67 19.73 11.70
N PHE A 172 -8.53 19.97 12.35
CA PHE A 172 -8.33 19.59 13.74
C PHE A 172 -9.45 20.03 14.71
N PRO A 173 -10.04 21.25 14.59
CA PRO A 173 -11.15 21.66 15.44
C PRO A 173 -12.45 20.83 15.31
N GLU A 174 -12.58 20.05 14.25
CA GLU A 174 -13.75 19.19 14.03
C GLU A 174 -13.62 17.83 14.75
N ILE A 175 -12.43 17.45 15.18
CA ILE A 175 -12.15 16.22 15.93
C ILE A 175 -12.70 16.41 17.34
N LYS A 176 -13.41 15.42 17.86
CA LYS A 176 -14.02 15.45 19.18
C LYS A 176 -13.62 14.23 20.00
N LYS A 177 -13.72 14.38 21.32
CA LYS A 177 -13.62 13.23 22.22
C LYS A 177 -14.65 12.17 21.83
N GLY A 178 -14.21 10.92 21.75
CA GLY A 178 -15.02 9.77 21.31
C GLY A 178 -14.93 9.48 19.83
N ASP A 179 -14.42 10.39 19.00
CA ASP A 179 -14.13 10.08 17.61
C ASP A 179 -13.06 8.98 17.51
N GLU A 180 -13.05 8.27 16.41
CA GLU A 180 -12.04 7.27 16.09
C GLU A 180 -11.07 7.85 15.06
N VAL A 181 -9.79 7.77 15.38
CA VAL A 181 -8.70 8.06 14.43
C VAL A 181 -8.28 6.74 13.81
N VAL A 182 -8.31 6.68 12.49
CA VAL A 182 -7.88 5.53 11.70
C VAL A 182 -6.58 5.87 11.03
N VAL A 183 -5.55 5.08 11.28
CA VAL A 183 -4.27 5.12 10.58
C VAL A 183 -4.23 3.92 9.65
N ARG A 184 -4.19 4.16 8.35
CA ARG A 184 -4.07 3.11 7.33
C ARG A 184 -2.74 3.29 6.61
N ARG A 185 -1.90 2.26 6.67
CA ARG A 185 -0.70 2.14 5.85
C ARG A 185 -1.00 1.18 4.70
N THR A 186 -0.71 1.62 3.50
CA THR A 186 -0.76 0.75 2.31
C THR A 186 0.62 0.72 1.69
N GLU A 187 1.10 -0.47 1.44
CA GLU A 187 2.35 -0.73 0.74
C GLU A 187 2.04 -1.58 -0.49
N ALA A 188 2.52 -1.18 -1.65
CA ALA A 188 2.33 -1.95 -2.86
C ALA A 188 3.64 -2.08 -3.63
N LEU A 189 3.92 -3.30 -4.07
CA LEU A 189 5.05 -3.63 -4.92
C LEU A 189 4.50 -4.16 -6.25
N ALA A 190 4.71 -3.41 -7.32
CA ALA A 190 4.36 -3.86 -8.66
C ALA A 190 5.63 -4.16 -9.45
N VAL A 191 5.62 -5.28 -10.16
CA VAL A 191 6.71 -5.73 -11.03
C VAL A 191 6.14 -6.02 -12.41
N ALA A 192 6.77 -5.51 -13.44
CA ALA A 192 6.36 -5.78 -14.82
C ALA A 192 7.58 -5.94 -15.74
N VAL A 193 7.47 -6.85 -16.70
CA VAL A 193 8.48 -7.04 -17.74
C VAL A 193 7.95 -6.49 -19.05
N ARG A 194 8.73 -5.63 -19.72
CA ARG A 194 8.43 -5.05 -21.04
C ARG A 194 9.52 -5.41 -22.03
N LYS A 195 9.16 -5.44 -23.31
CA LYS A 195 10.14 -5.45 -24.40
C LYS A 195 10.89 -4.11 -24.41
N PRO A 196 12.15 -4.11 -24.91
CA PRO A 196 12.93 -2.90 -25.07
C PRO A 196 12.21 -1.90 -25.97
#